data_4f466c6ac486e38b27eb6cffff83aeea
#
_entry.id   4f466c6ac486e38b27eb6cffff83aeea
#
_cell.length_a   1.000
_cell.length_b   1.000
_cell.length_c   1.000
_cell.angle_alpha   90.00
_cell.angle_beta   90.00
_cell.angle_gamma   90.00
#
_symmetry.space_group_name_H-M   'P 1'
#
loop_
_entity.id
_entity.type
_entity.pdbx_description
1 polymer ?
#
loop_
_entity_poly.entity_id
_entity_poly.type
_entity_poly.pdbx_seq_one_letter_code
_entity_poly.pdbx_strand_id
1 'polypeptide(L)'
;MTKEEKKFILSSNREKLREYFLKKPQKLLDFLEEIRLEDVSEETADIIHILLFIIIAGEFYLKNDNFNKILCKLSKDKNHYQHENIALILEWKHSPKLINCTYELAIAKFDYMKEDEFFNIARKCTYVLGYTNTPKAKEKLELLAKNENELIREYAIKQLNRHDFTDKDVEEQD
;
A
#
# COMPACT_ATOMS: atom_id res chain seq x y z
N MET A 1 16.69 8.59 -10.43
CA MET A 1 16.30 8.02 -11.75
C MET A 1 16.72 8.98 -12.87
N THR A 2 17.33 8.48 -13.96
CA THR A 2 17.78 9.31 -15.09
C THR A 2 16.61 9.74 -15.99
N LYS A 3 16.84 10.76 -16.84
CA LYS A 3 15.84 11.20 -17.84
C LYS A 3 15.48 10.08 -18.82
N GLU A 4 16.46 9.27 -19.23
CA GLU A 4 16.26 8.12 -20.12
C GLU A 4 15.42 7.03 -19.45
N GLU A 5 15.64 6.75 -18.17
CA GLU A 5 14.85 5.78 -17.39
C GLU A 5 13.40 6.26 -17.23
N LYS A 6 13.16 7.53 -16.91
CA LYS A 6 11.81 8.11 -16.87
C LYS A 6 11.12 7.98 -18.21
N LYS A 7 11.78 8.41 -19.29
CA LYS A 7 11.24 8.29 -20.66
C LYS A 7 10.93 6.84 -21.02
N PHE A 8 11.80 5.89 -20.64
CA PHE A 8 11.56 4.47 -20.87
C PHE A 8 10.27 3.99 -20.18
N ILE A 9 10.06 4.36 -18.92
CA ILE A 9 8.86 3.97 -18.16
C ILE A 9 7.61 4.58 -18.80
N LEU A 10 7.62 5.87 -19.08
CA LEU A 10 6.45 6.59 -19.61
C LEU A 10 6.08 6.20 -21.04
N SER A 11 7.07 5.83 -21.88
CA SER A 11 6.84 5.52 -23.31
C SER A 11 6.67 4.04 -23.61
N SER A 12 6.96 3.15 -22.66
CA SER A 12 6.87 1.70 -22.88
C SER A 12 5.47 1.17 -22.57
N ASN A 13 5.02 0.19 -23.36
CA ASN A 13 3.80 -0.53 -23.01
C ASN A 13 4.00 -1.43 -21.79
N ARG A 14 2.89 -1.86 -21.18
CA ARG A 14 2.87 -2.63 -19.94
C ARG A 14 3.60 -3.97 -20.04
N GLU A 15 3.50 -4.66 -21.17
CA GLU A 15 4.14 -5.96 -21.40
C GLU A 15 5.67 -5.82 -21.42
N LYS A 16 6.19 -4.82 -22.15
CA LYS A 16 7.62 -4.52 -22.20
C LYS A 16 8.19 -4.14 -20.83
N LEU A 17 7.46 -3.35 -20.05
CA LEU A 17 7.86 -2.99 -18.68
C LEU A 17 7.86 -4.22 -17.77
N ARG A 18 6.82 -5.05 -17.87
CA ARG A 18 6.73 -6.29 -17.11
C ARG A 18 7.92 -7.21 -17.40
N GLU A 19 8.23 -7.45 -18.67
CA GLU A 19 9.39 -8.27 -19.06
C GLU A 19 10.72 -7.68 -18.56
N TYR A 20 10.87 -6.37 -18.65
CA TYR A 20 12.06 -5.68 -18.16
C TYR A 20 12.26 -5.89 -16.67
N PHE A 21 11.21 -5.67 -15.87
CA PHE A 21 11.30 -5.80 -14.42
C PHE A 21 11.33 -7.25 -13.94
N LEU A 22 10.77 -8.20 -14.70
CA LEU A 22 10.98 -9.64 -14.47
C LEU A 22 12.47 -10.02 -14.49
N LYS A 23 13.20 -9.47 -15.45
CA LYS A 23 14.65 -9.72 -15.60
C LYS A 23 15.49 -8.91 -14.60
N LYS A 24 14.96 -7.79 -14.08
CA LYS A 24 15.66 -6.84 -13.20
C LYS A 24 14.77 -6.38 -12.04
N PRO A 25 14.36 -7.30 -11.15
CA PRO A 25 13.38 -6.99 -10.11
C PRO A 25 13.87 -5.90 -9.15
N GLN A 26 15.13 -5.86 -8.81
CA GLN A 26 15.68 -4.83 -7.91
C GLN A 26 15.51 -3.41 -8.48
N LYS A 27 15.62 -3.24 -9.80
CA LYS A 27 15.45 -1.93 -10.45
C LYS A 27 14.06 -1.32 -10.21
N LEU A 28 13.03 -2.11 -10.06
CA LEU A 28 11.69 -1.60 -9.76
C LEU A 28 11.62 -0.98 -8.35
N LEU A 29 12.25 -1.64 -7.38
CA LEU A 29 12.33 -1.13 -6.01
C LEU A 29 13.20 0.13 -5.93
N ASP A 30 14.36 0.11 -6.61
CA ASP A 30 15.25 1.26 -6.70
C ASP A 30 14.52 2.47 -7.29
N PHE A 31 13.75 2.27 -8.36
CA PHE A 31 12.98 3.35 -8.99
C PHE A 31 11.88 3.91 -8.08
N LEU A 32 11.15 3.05 -7.36
CA LEU A 32 10.15 3.51 -6.39
C LEU A 32 10.77 4.29 -5.22
N GLU A 33 11.94 3.86 -4.75
CA GLU A 33 12.65 4.58 -3.68
C GLU A 33 13.20 5.93 -4.17
N GLU A 34 13.79 5.98 -5.37
CA GLU A 34 14.34 7.19 -5.97
C GLU A 34 13.23 8.20 -6.31
N ILE A 35 12.15 7.77 -6.98
CA ILE A 35 11.09 8.66 -7.44
C ILE A 35 10.35 9.31 -6.27
N ARG A 36 10.22 8.62 -5.14
CA ARG A 36 9.62 9.14 -3.93
C ARG A 36 10.35 10.36 -3.37
N LEU A 37 11.65 10.48 -3.64
CA LEU A 37 12.50 11.58 -3.17
C LEU A 37 12.47 12.80 -4.10
N GLU A 38 11.83 12.68 -5.26
CA GLU A 38 11.73 13.77 -6.21
C GLU A 38 10.56 14.71 -5.89
N ASP A 39 10.67 15.96 -6.35
CA ASP A 39 9.59 16.94 -6.23
C ASP A 39 8.35 16.53 -7.02
N VAL A 40 7.20 16.94 -6.51
CA VAL A 40 5.88 16.57 -7.04
C VAL A 40 5.64 17.15 -8.40
N SER A 41 5.60 16.30 -9.41
CA SER A 41 5.13 16.63 -10.75
C SER A 41 4.10 15.58 -11.21
N GLU A 42 3.27 15.93 -12.19
CA GLU A 42 2.38 14.96 -12.84
C GLU A 42 3.18 13.77 -13.40
N GLU A 43 4.37 14.01 -13.94
CA GLU A 43 5.28 12.98 -14.43
C GLU A 43 5.66 11.99 -13.32
N THR A 44 5.97 12.50 -12.13
CA THR A 44 6.30 11.64 -10.96
C THR A 44 5.10 10.80 -10.54
N ALA A 45 3.90 11.38 -10.48
CA ALA A 45 2.67 10.67 -10.14
C ALA A 45 2.35 9.55 -11.17
N ASP A 46 2.53 9.82 -12.45
CA ASP A 46 2.35 8.84 -13.53
C ASP A 46 3.34 7.68 -13.43
N ILE A 47 4.60 7.98 -13.15
CA ILE A 47 5.62 6.94 -12.98
C ILE A 47 5.27 6.06 -11.77
N ILE A 48 4.91 6.63 -10.64
CA ILE A 48 4.48 5.86 -9.45
C ILE A 48 3.28 4.96 -9.82
N HIS A 49 2.29 5.50 -10.53
CA HIS A 49 1.15 4.73 -11.01
C HIS A 49 1.58 3.53 -11.85
N ILE A 50 2.43 3.75 -12.85
CA ILE A 50 2.91 2.70 -13.75
C ILE A 50 3.68 1.62 -12.95
N LEU A 51 4.58 2.01 -12.07
CA LEU A 51 5.39 1.08 -11.28
C LEU A 51 4.54 0.25 -10.32
N LEU A 52 3.59 0.87 -9.61
CA LEU A 52 2.66 0.14 -8.73
C LEU A 52 1.74 -0.79 -9.54
N PHE A 53 1.31 -0.37 -10.74
CA PHE A 53 0.52 -1.23 -11.61
C PHE A 53 1.30 -2.48 -12.06
N ILE A 54 2.61 -2.35 -12.38
CA ILE A 54 3.47 -3.48 -12.72
C ILE A 54 3.59 -4.45 -11.53
N ILE A 55 3.66 -3.94 -10.31
CA ILE A 55 3.66 -4.76 -9.10
C ILE A 55 2.34 -5.53 -8.97
N ILE A 56 1.21 -4.84 -9.13
CA ILE A 56 -0.13 -5.42 -9.07
C ILE A 56 -0.29 -6.53 -10.13
N ALA A 57 0.15 -6.27 -11.36
CA ALA A 57 0.02 -7.21 -12.47
C ALA A 57 0.99 -8.40 -12.40
N GLY A 58 2.06 -8.30 -11.61
CA GLY A 58 3.18 -9.25 -11.64
C GLY A 58 3.37 -10.11 -10.40
N GLU A 59 2.71 -9.83 -9.27
CA GLU A 59 2.86 -10.51 -7.96
C GLU A 59 4.31 -10.64 -7.45
N PHE A 60 5.27 -9.88 -8.02
CA PHE A 60 6.71 -10.13 -7.92
C PHE A 60 7.33 -9.90 -6.54
N TYR A 61 6.68 -9.10 -5.67
CA TYR A 61 7.35 -8.50 -4.52
C TYR A 61 6.73 -8.86 -3.18
N LEU A 62 5.80 -9.78 -3.16
CA LEU A 62 5.01 -10.11 -1.98
C LEU A 62 5.86 -10.56 -0.78
N LYS A 63 7.08 -11.08 -1.01
CA LYS A 63 7.97 -11.59 0.05
C LYS A 63 9.20 -10.73 0.36
N ASN A 64 9.34 -9.55 -0.25
CA ASN A 64 10.52 -8.69 -0.07
C ASN A 64 10.30 -7.68 1.06
N ASP A 65 11.11 -7.73 2.13
CA ASP A 65 10.99 -6.82 3.28
C ASP A 65 11.34 -5.37 2.95
N ASN A 66 12.28 -5.13 2.03
CA ASN A 66 12.58 -3.77 1.58
C ASN A 66 11.36 -3.15 0.89
N PHE A 67 10.61 -3.95 0.14
CA PHE A 67 9.36 -3.52 -0.45
C PHE A 67 8.30 -3.12 0.60
N ASN A 68 8.24 -3.80 1.74
CA ASN A 68 7.36 -3.41 2.84
C ASN A 68 7.68 -1.99 3.33
N LYS A 69 8.97 -1.66 3.49
CA LYS A 69 9.41 -0.31 3.89
C LYS A 69 9.02 0.74 2.85
N ILE A 70 9.20 0.44 1.57
CA ILE A 70 8.80 1.33 0.47
C ILE A 70 7.28 1.57 0.48
N LEU A 71 6.47 0.51 0.61
CA LEU A 71 5.00 0.65 0.68
C LEU A 71 4.57 1.51 1.86
N CYS A 72 5.15 1.31 3.05
CA CYS A 72 4.85 2.13 4.22
C CYS A 72 5.25 3.59 4.05
N LYS A 73 6.33 3.88 3.32
CA LYS A 73 6.72 5.25 3.00
C LYS A 73 5.76 5.88 1.98
N LEU A 74 5.42 5.16 0.92
CA LEU A 74 4.46 5.63 -0.09
C LEU A 74 3.05 5.82 0.51
N SER A 75 2.62 4.97 1.43
CA SER A 75 1.29 5.11 2.07
C SER A 75 1.11 6.40 2.87
N LYS A 76 2.21 7.06 3.27
CA LYS A 76 2.21 8.33 4.01
C LYS A 76 2.49 9.55 3.12
N ASP A 77 3.00 9.34 1.92
CA ASP A 77 3.39 10.40 1.01
C ASP A 77 2.15 11.01 0.34
N LYS A 78 1.93 12.31 0.54
CA LYS A 78 0.77 13.03 -0.01
C LYS A 78 0.96 13.49 -1.46
N ASN A 79 2.12 13.22 -2.03
CA ASN A 79 2.55 13.76 -3.33
C ASN A 79 2.15 12.85 -4.52
N HIS A 80 1.26 11.87 -4.30
CA HIS A 80 0.73 11.02 -5.35
C HIS A 80 -0.73 10.63 -5.04
N TYR A 81 -1.43 10.07 -6.03
CA TYR A 81 -2.84 9.69 -5.96
C TYR A 81 -3.05 8.16 -5.94
N GLN A 82 -2.06 7.40 -5.45
CA GLN A 82 -2.02 5.94 -5.59
C GLN A 82 -2.33 5.16 -4.29
N HIS A 83 -2.87 5.82 -3.27
CA HIS A 83 -3.09 5.21 -1.95
C HIS A 83 -4.06 4.03 -1.99
N GLU A 84 -5.05 4.05 -2.88
CA GLU A 84 -5.97 2.93 -3.05
C GLU A 84 -5.27 1.70 -3.66
N ASN A 85 -4.35 1.91 -4.62
CA ASN A 85 -3.52 0.85 -5.18
C ASN A 85 -2.53 0.30 -4.14
N ILE A 86 -1.99 1.16 -3.27
CA ILE A 86 -1.17 0.73 -2.14
C ILE A 86 -1.99 -0.14 -1.19
N ALA A 87 -3.20 0.28 -0.82
CA ALA A 87 -4.08 -0.50 0.03
C ALA A 87 -4.40 -1.89 -0.58
N LEU A 88 -4.58 -1.97 -1.91
CA LEU A 88 -4.75 -3.24 -2.62
C LEU A 88 -3.52 -4.13 -2.54
N ILE A 89 -2.32 -3.58 -2.69
CA ILE A 89 -1.07 -4.34 -2.55
C ILE A 89 -0.91 -4.84 -1.10
N LEU A 90 -1.23 -4.02 -0.11
CA LEU A 90 -1.22 -4.41 1.30
C LEU A 90 -2.20 -5.56 1.55
N GLU A 91 -3.39 -5.54 0.92
CA GLU A 91 -4.39 -6.60 1.02
C GLU A 91 -3.86 -7.95 0.51
N TRP A 92 -3.05 -7.96 -0.54
CA TRP A 92 -2.46 -9.21 -1.03
C TRP A 92 -1.29 -9.72 -0.20
N LYS A 93 -0.63 -8.84 0.54
CA LYS A 93 0.54 -9.21 1.36
C LYS A 93 0.18 -9.83 2.70
N HIS A 94 -0.89 -9.40 3.33
CA HIS A 94 -1.31 -9.81 4.69
C HIS A 94 -0.14 -9.95 5.68
N SER A 95 0.83 -9.04 5.64
CA SER A 95 2.05 -9.17 6.43
C SER A 95 1.93 -8.51 7.80
N PRO A 96 2.24 -9.20 8.92
CA PRO A 96 2.27 -8.60 10.25
C PRO A 96 3.19 -7.38 10.36
N LYS A 97 4.27 -7.32 9.55
CA LYS A 97 5.18 -6.16 9.48
C LYS A 97 4.52 -4.89 8.94
N LEU A 98 3.33 -4.98 8.33
CA LEU A 98 2.62 -3.88 7.69
C LEU A 98 1.45 -3.34 8.53
N ILE A 99 1.15 -3.92 9.69
CA ILE A 99 -0.02 -3.58 10.53
C ILE A 99 -0.06 -2.08 10.86
N ASN A 100 1.05 -1.51 11.32
CA ASN A 100 1.08 -0.10 11.72
C ASN A 100 0.83 0.83 10.53
N CYS A 101 1.53 0.65 9.40
CA CYS A 101 1.31 1.52 8.24
C CYS A 101 -0.07 1.30 7.60
N THR A 102 -0.64 0.10 7.68
CA THR A 102 -2.02 -0.17 7.25
C THR A 102 -3.03 0.60 8.10
N TYR A 103 -2.86 0.60 9.42
CA TYR A 103 -3.69 1.39 10.32
C TYR A 103 -3.58 2.90 10.05
N GLU A 104 -2.34 3.41 9.90
CA GLU A 104 -2.11 4.82 9.59
C GLU A 104 -2.74 5.22 8.25
N LEU A 105 -2.66 4.36 7.24
CA LEU A 105 -3.33 4.58 5.95
C LEU A 105 -4.86 4.58 6.08
N ALA A 106 -5.43 3.72 6.94
CA ALA A 106 -6.87 3.66 7.16
C ALA A 106 -7.47 4.95 7.72
N ILE A 107 -6.70 5.70 8.53
CA ILE A 107 -7.13 6.96 9.14
C ILE A 107 -6.61 8.20 8.41
N ALA A 108 -5.79 8.02 7.37
CA ALA A 108 -5.21 9.13 6.62
C ALA A 108 -6.29 9.90 5.86
N LYS A 109 -6.12 11.22 5.77
CA LYS A 109 -6.99 12.11 4.98
C LYS A 109 -6.18 12.67 3.81
N PHE A 110 -6.67 12.41 2.61
CA PHE A 110 -6.06 12.89 1.36
C PHE A 110 -7.02 13.87 0.68
N ASP A 111 -6.50 15.01 0.23
CA ASP A 111 -7.33 16.07 -0.36
C ASP A 111 -8.07 15.60 -1.62
N TYR A 112 -7.47 14.72 -2.40
CA TYR A 112 -8.08 14.18 -3.62
C TYR A 112 -9.18 13.12 -3.35
N MET A 113 -9.33 12.66 -2.09
CA MET A 113 -10.32 11.67 -1.66
C MET A 113 -11.46 12.29 -0.84
N LYS A 114 -11.61 13.62 -0.85
CA LYS A 114 -12.66 14.30 -0.09
C LYS A 114 -14.09 13.87 -0.46
N GLU A 115 -14.28 13.47 -1.72
CA GLU A 115 -15.56 13.01 -2.25
C GLU A 115 -15.75 11.48 -2.15
N ASP A 116 -14.82 10.77 -1.48
CA ASP A 116 -14.97 9.32 -1.25
C ASP A 116 -15.94 9.05 -0.09
N GLU A 117 -17.23 9.01 -0.39
CA GLU A 117 -18.30 8.74 0.56
C GLU A 117 -18.21 7.33 1.20
N PHE A 118 -17.52 6.39 0.58
CA PHE A 118 -17.42 5.00 1.01
C PHE A 118 -16.13 4.67 1.76
N PHE A 119 -15.23 5.64 1.92
CA PHE A 119 -13.94 5.43 2.60
C PHE A 119 -13.20 4.18 2.11
N ASN A 120 -13.06 4.05 0.79
CA ASN A 120 -12.55 2.86 0.12
C ASN A 120 -11.16 2.42 0.63
N ILE A 121 -10.27 3.37 0.91
CA ILE A 121 -8.95 3.07 1.48
C ILE A 121 -9.12 2.46 2.88
N ALA A 122 -9.90 3.09 3.77
CA ALA A 122 -10.14 2.57 5.11
C ALA A 122 -10.78 1.19 5.07
N ARG A 123 -11.75 0.97 4.19
CA ARG A 123 -12.39 -0.32 3.98
C ARG A 123 -11.36 -1.39 3.61
N LYS A 124 -10.50 -1.16 2.62
CA LYS A 124 -9.44 -2.10 2.22
C LYS A 124 -8.47 -2.36 3.38
N CYS A 125 -8.05 -1.32 4.09
CA CYS A 125 -7.15 -1.46 5.24
C CYS A 125 -7.76 -2.31 6.38
N THR A 126 -9.06 -2.19 6.66
CA THR A 126 -9.71 -3.06 7.64
C THR A 126 -9.69 -4.54 7.21
N TYR A 127 -9.87 -4.82 5.90
CA TYR A 127 -9.70 -6.19 5.37
C TYR A 127 -8.27 -6.70 5.54
N VAL A 128 -7.26 -5.87 5.21
CA VAL A 128 -5.84 -6.23 5.44
C VAL A 128 -5.62 -6.65 6.88
N LEU A 129 -6.07 -5.84 7.85
CA LEU A 129 -5.91 -6.12 9.27
C LEU A 129 -6.67 -7.39 9.68
N GLY A 130 -7.89 -7.60 9.20
CA GLY A 130 -8.65 -8.82 9.45
C GLY A 130 -7.92 -10.07 8.95
N TYR A 131 -7.49 -10.07 7.69
CA TYR A 131 -6.77 -11.21 7.10
C TYR A 131 -5.36 -11.43 7.65
N THR A 132 -4.73 -10.39 8.22
CA THR A 132 -3.45 -10.56 8.94
C THR A 132 -3.65 -11.38 10.23
N ASN A 133 -4.84 -11.33 10.81
CA ASN A 133 -5.36 -12.24 11.85
C ASN A 133 -4.49 -12.37 13.11
N THR A 134 -3.69 -11.36 13.46
CA THR A 134 -2.83 -11.36 14.66
C THR A 134 -3.43 -10.53 15.80
N PRO A 135 -2.98 -10.73 17.08
CA PRO A 135 -3.40 -9.89 18.21
C PRO A 135 -3.15 -8.40 17.98
N LYS A 136 -2.03 -8.02 17.36
CA LYS A 136 -1.73 -6.62 17.03
C LYS A 136 -2.68 -6.06 15.97
N ALA A 137 -3.06 -6.87 14.97
CA ALA A 137 -4.06 -6.47 13.98
C ALA A 137 -5.44 -6.26 14.61
N LYS A 138 -5.83 -7.13 15.56
CA LYS A 138 -7.05 -6.97 16.36
C LYS A 138 -7.05 -5.64 17.12
N GLU A 139 -5.96 -5.31 17.82
CA GLU A 139 -5.81 -4.04 18.53
C GLU A 139 -6.08 -2.83 17.59
N LYS A 140 -5.51 -2.85 16.38
CA LYS A 140 -5.73 -1.77 15.40
C LYS A 140 -7.16 -1.71 14.90
N LEU A 141 -7.82 -2.85 14.71
CA LEU A 141 -9.25 -2.88 14.37
C LEU A 141 -10.12 -2.37 15.52
N GLU A 142 -9.79 -2.67 16.78
CA GLU A 142 -10.49 -2.16 17.95
C GLU A 142 -10.37 -0.63 18.08
N LEU A 143 -9.22 -0.06 17.66
CA LEU A 143 -9.06 1.40 17.55
C LEU A 143 -9.94 1.97 16.42
N LEU A 144 -9.98 1.34 15.24
CA LEU A 144 -10.84 1.75 14.13
C LEU A 144 -12.33 1.63 14.46
N ALA A 145 -12.71 0.63 15.28
CA ALA A 145 -14.09 0.46 15.76
C ALA A 145 -14.56 1.60 16.70
N LYS A 146 -13.64 2.49 17.11
CA LYS A 146 -13.95 3.70 17.90
C LYS A 146 -13.78 4.99 17.07
N ASN A 147 -13.59 4.87 15.75
CA ASN A 147 -13.42 6.02 14.86
C ASN A 147 -14.65 6.93 14.87
N GLU A 148 -14.48 8.23 14.67
CA GLU A 148 -15.59 9.20 14.56
C GLU A 148 -16.52 8.91 13.38
N ASN A 149 -16.00 8.35 12.28
CA ASN A 149 -16.76 7.99 11.10
C ASN A 149 -17.47 6.64 11.26
N GLU A 150 -18.77 6.60 11.02
CA GLU A 150 -19.62 5.43 11.20
C GLU A 150 -19.25 4.28 10.28
N LEU A 151 -18.99 4.53 9.00
CA LEU A 151 -18.63 3.49 8.03
C LEU A 151 -17.29 2.83 8.39
N ILE A 152 -16.31 3.61 8.85
CA ILE A 152 -15.02 3.05 9.30
C ILE A 152 -15.23 2.14 10.50
N ARG A 153 -16.09 2.55 11.46
CA ARG A 153 -16.44 1.70 12.61
C ARG A 153 -17.08 0.39 12.15
N GLU A 154 -18.06 0.47 11.24
CA GLU A 154 -18.75 -0.73 10.72
C GLU A 154 -17.79 -1.69 10.02
N TYR A 155 -16.89 -1.18 9.17
CA TYR A 155 -15.88 -2.00 8.50
C TYR A 155 -14.98 -2.72 9.51
N ALA A 156 -14.53 -2.02 10.54
CA ALA A 156 -13.68 -2.59 11.58
C ALA A 156 -14.43 -3.66 12.41
N ILE A 157 -15.65 -3.37 12.87
CA ILE A 157 -16.49 -4.32 13.64
C ILE A 157 -16.76 -5.58 12.81
N LYS A 158 -17.02 -5.44 11.51
CA LYS A 158 -17.23 -6.57 10.61
C LYS A 158 -16.00 -7.49 10.58
N GLN A 159 -14.79 -6.95 10.55
CA GLN A 159 -13.57 -7.77 10.56
C GLN A 159 -13.30 -8.39 11.93
N LEU A 160 -13.54 -7.66 13.02
CA LEU A 160 -13.44 -8.19 14.39
C LEU A 160 -14.35 -9.41 14.62
N ASN A 161 -15.55 -9.40 14.03
CA ASN A 161 -16.51 -10.51 14.15
C ASN A 161 -16.20 -11.70 13.21
N ARG A 162 -15.30 -11.52 12.24
CA ARG A 162 -15.05 -12.49 11.17
C ARG A 162 -13.81 -13.34 11.41
N HIS A 163 -12.87 -12.84 12.22
CA HIS A 163 -11.56 -13.43 12.45
C HIS A 163 -11.34 -13.71 13.93
N ASP A 164 -10.52 -14.71 14.24
CA ASP A 164 -10.22 -15.16 15.62
C ASP A 164 -8.94 -14.57 16.18
N PHE A 165 -8.08 -13.97 15.32
CA PHE A 165 -6.83 -13.30 15.66
C PHE A 165 -5.83 -14.19 16.41
N THR A 166 -5.70 -15.41 15.95
CA THR A 166 -4.85 -16.45 16.56
C THR A 166 -3.47 -16.59 15.92
N ASP A 167 -3.22 -15.92 14.79
CA ASP A 167 -1.93 -15.95 14.13
C ASP A 167 -0.87 -15.19 14.94
N LYS A 168 0.39 -15.56 14.76
CA LYS A 168 1.49 -14.96 15.51
C LYS A 168 1.88 -13.60 14.96
N ASP A 169 2.03 -12.62 15.85
CA ASP A 169 2.73 -11.38 15.53
C ASP A 169 4.20 -11.68 15.20
N VAL A 170 4.78 -10.91 14.28
CA VAL A 170 6.22 -10.93 14.02
C VAL A 170 6.85 -9.91 14.93
N GLU A 171 7.89 -10.31 15.68
CA GLU A 171 8.71 -9.39 16.47
C GLU A 171 9.25 -8.30 15.55
N GLU A 172 9.06 -7.04 15.93
CA GLU A 172 9.65 -5.91 15.23
C GLU A 172 11.16 -6.03 15.42
N GLN A 173 11.91 -6.31 14.37
CA GLN A 173 13.34 -6.11 14.36
C GLN A 173 13.58 -4.61 14.21
N ASP A 174 14.10 -3.99 15.27
CA ASP A 174 14.57 -2.60 15.33
C ASP A 174 15.60 -2.27 14.23
#